data_339c155e488fc48aeca2844a612eb3cb
#
_entry.id   339c155e488fc48aeca2844a612eb3cb
#
_cell.length_a   1.000
_cell.length_b   1.000
_cell.length_c   1.000
_cell.angle_alpha   90.00
_cell.angle_beta   90.00
_cell.angle_gamma   90.00
#
_symmetry.space_group_name_H-M   'P 1'
#
loop_
_entity.id
_entity.type
_entity.pdbx_description
1 polymer ?
#
loop_
_entity_poly.entity_id
_entity_poly.type
_entity_poly.pdbx_seq_one_letter_code
_entity_poly.pdbx_strand_id
1 'polypeptide(L)'
;KLGQSLAAGQAADGCWTYSLNGSAGNGDNSNAQFAALACWICRRHGVAMDDTILKADRYFRSTINQADGGWGYTPRSPSTPTMTCAGLVALAAERGMSLERSQSSPSGKRKAPARQDGPPRDLPPDKNDPVVAAALEYLAVQLRQDRIEAQSKPFAGLYFYWSLERVGV
;
A
#
# COMPACT_ATOMS: atom_id res chain seq x y z
N LYS A 1 -10.87 11.94 15.01
CA LYS A 1 -11.15 13.01 14.02
C LYS A 1 -10.35 12.82 12.72
N LEU A 2 -9.00 12.76 12.76
CA LEU A 2 -8.17 12.63 11.55
C LEU A 2 -8.51 11.38 10.72
N GLY A 3 -8.65 10.21 11.34
CA GLY A 3 -9.03 8.99 10.63
C GLY A 3 -10.39 9.09 9.94
N GLN A 4 -11.37 9.72 10.58
CA GLN A 4 -12.69 9.96 9.99
C GLN A 4 -12.59 10.90 8.78
N SER A 5 -11.74 11.94 8.85
CA SER A 5 -11.50 12.83 7.72
C SER A 5 -10.82 12.09 6.54
N LEU A 6 -9.89 11.19 6.83
CA LEU A 6 -9.28 10.35 5.80
C LEU A 6 -10.31 9.44 5.11
N ALA A 7 -11.17 8.77 5.89
CA ALA A 7 -12.23 7.92 5.34
C ALA A 7 -13.23 8.73 4.50
N ALA A 8 -13.61 9.93 4.97
CA ALA A 8 -14.52 10.81 4.25
C ALA A 8 -13.89 11.40 2.97
N GLY A 9 -12.57 11.57 2.94
CA GLY A 9 -11.84 12.06 1.76
C GLY A 9 -11.53 10.99 0.71
N GLN A 10 -11.86 9.72 0.97
CA GLN A 10 -11.67 8.64 0.01
C GLN A 10 -12.67 8.76 -1.15
N ALA A 11 -12.17 8.77 -2.37
CA ALA A 11 -12.99 8.74 -3.57
C ALA A 11 -13.80 7.43 -3.70
N ALA A 12 -14.84 7.43 -4.52
CA ALA A 12 -15.71 6.28 -4.71
C ALA A 12 -14.97 5.03 -5.24
N ASP A 13 -13.93 5.24 -6.05
CA ASP A 13 -13.06 4.18 -6.56
C ASP A 13 -12.05 3.64 -5.54
N GLY A 14 -11.95 4.25 -4.37
CA GLY A 14 -11.07 3.81 -3.28
C GLY A 14 -9.73 4.55 -3.20
N CYS A 15 -9.50 5.50 -4.07
CA CYS A 15 -8.28 6.30 -4.08
C CYS A 15 -8.38 7.58 -3.24
N TRP A 16 -7.28 8.31 -3.16
CA TRP A 16 -7.20 9.68 -2.64
C TRP A 16 -6.49 10.58 -3.64
N THR A 17 -6.81 11.85 -3.56
CA THR A 17 -6.18 12.93 -4.32
C THR A 17 -5.70 14.04 -3.38
N TYR A 18 -5.19 15.13 -3.92
CA TYR A 18 -4.84 16.32 -3.14
C TYR A 18 -6.05 17.09 -2.59
N SER A 19 -7.27 16.77 -3.00
CA SER A 19 -8.49 17.38 -2.50
C SER A 19 -9.32 16.37 -1.71
N LEU A 20 -9.96 16.83 -0.63
CA LEU A 20 -10.88 16.02 0.18
C LEU A 20 -12.18 15.64 -0.55
N ASN A 21 -12.45 16.25 -1.69
CA ASN A 21 -13.61 15.97 -2.56
C ASN A 21 -13.16 15.20 -3.80
N GLY A 22 -12.26 14.25 -3.65
CA GLY A 22 -11.65 13.50 -4.74
C GLY A 22 -12.67 12.96 -5.74
N SER A 23 -12.51 13.33 -7.01
CA SER A 23 -13.29 12.74 -8.09
C SER A 23 -12.71 11.38 -8.44
N ALA A 24 -13.57 10.38 -8.61
CA ALA A 24 -13.18 9.07 -9.09
C ALA A 24 -12.42 9.18 -10.43
N GLY A 25 -11.42 8.34 -10.62
CA GLY A 25 -10.61 8.29 -11.86
C GLY A 25 -9.42 9.25 -11.91
N ASN A 26 -9.25 10.13 -10.92
CA ASN A 26 -8.09 11.02 -10.79
C ASN A 26 -7.17 10.59 -9.63
N GLY A 27 -7.11 9.31 -9.35
CA GLY A 27 -6.32 8.76 -8.26
C GLY A 27 -4.85 9.13 -8.37
N ASP A 28 -4.27 9.51 -7.24
CA ASP A 28 -2.85 9.76 -7.05
C ASP A 28 -2.28 8.68 -6.13
N ASN A 29 -1.52 7.79 -6.71
CA ASN A 29 -1.00 6.62 -5.99
C ASN A 29 -0.03 7.01 -4.88
N SER A 30 0.65 8.14 -4.97
CA SER A 30 1.50 8.64 -3.89
C SER A 30 0.68 9.09 -2.67
N ASN A 31 -0.42 9.81 -2.88
CA ASN A 31 -1.34 10.16 -1.80
C ASN A 31 -2.07 8.94 -1.23
N ALA A 32 -2.52 8.05 -2.10
CA ALA A 32 -3.22 6.83 -1.71
C ALA A 32 -2.35 5.92 -0.82
N GLN A 33 -1.06 5.81 -1.07
CA GLN A 33 -0.10 5.09 -0.21
C GLN A 33 -0.11 5.64 1.21
N PHE A 34 0.06 6.95 1.38
CA PHE A 34 0.09 7.57 2.70
C PHE A 34 -1.25 7.47 3.42
N ALA A 35 -2.35 7.64 2.69
CA ALA A 35 -3.69 7.49 3.24
C ALA A 35 -3.96 6.06 3.70
N ALA A 36 -3.62 5.04 2.91
CA ALA A 36 -3.77 3.63 3.28
C ALA A 36 -2.95 3.29 4.53
N LEU A 37 -1.69 3.73 4.60
CA LEU A 37 -0.84 3.56 5.78
C LEU A 37 -1.43 4.25 7.02
N ALA A 38 -1.92 5.49 6.87
CA ALA A 38 -2.56 6.22 7.96
C ALA A 38 -3.86 5.54 8.42
N CYS A 39 -4.67 5.01 7.51
CA CYS A 39 -5.87 4.22 7.85
C CYS A 39 -5.49 2.95 8.61
N TRP A 40 -4.45 2.25 8.20
CA TRP A 40 -3.91 1.10 8.92
C TRP A 40 -3.51 1.45 10.37
N ILE A 41 -2.77 2.55 10.54
CA ILE A 41 -2.39 3.04 11.87
C ILE A 41 -3.63 3.42 12.70
N CYS A 42 -4.57 4.17 12.13
CA CYS A 42 -5.82 4.55 12.81
C CYS A 42 -6.61 3.32 13.27
N ARG A 43 -6.69 2.28 12.44
CA ARG A 43 -7.34 1.02 12.79
C ARG A 43 -6.71 0.36 14.01
N ARG A 44 -5.40 0.31 14.09
CA ARG A 44 -4.67 -0.23 15.25
C ARG A 44 -4.92 0.56 16.55
N HIS A 45 -5.34 1.81 16.43
CA HIS A 45 -5.80 2.65 17.53
C HIS A 45 -7.33 2.61 17.76
N GLY A 46 -8.02 1.60 17.22
CA GLY A 46 -9.44 1.37 17.46
C GLY A 46 -10.40 2.23 16.63
N VAL A 47 -9.91 2.93 15.61
CA VAL A 47 -10.77 3.66 14.66
C VAL A 47 -11.28 2.70 13.59
N ALA A 48 -12.57 2.72 13.29
CA ALA A 48 -13.17 1.87 12.25
C ALA A 48 -12.67 2.30 10.86
N MET A 49 -11.75 1.52 10.26
CA MET A 49 -11.10 1.80 8.97
C MET A 49 -11.18 0.63 7.99
N ASP A 50 -11.82 -0.47 8.37
CA ASP A 50 -11.79 -1.71 7.60
C ASP A 50 -12.33 -1.53 6.18
N ASP A 51 -13.48 -0.86 6.02
CA ASP A 51 -14.07 -0.61 4.70
C ASP A 51 -13.20 0.33 3.85
N THR A 52 -12.55 1.31 4.46
CA THR A 52 -11.64 2.24 3.81
C THR A 52 -10.41 1.51 3.27
N ILE A 53 -9.82 0.62 4.07
CA ILE A 53 -8.66 -0.20 3.67
C ILE A 53 -9.07 -1.17 2.55
N LEU A 54 -10.23 -1.83 2.64
CA LEU A 54 -10.73 -2.72 1.59
C LEU A 54 -11.01 -2.02 0.26
N LYS A 55 -11.47 -0.77 0.29
CA LYS A 55 -11.64 0.03 -0.92
C LYS A 55 -10.30 0.38 -1.56
N ALA A 56 -9.30 0.75 -0.75
CA ALA A 56 -7.95 1.02 -1.25
C ALA A 56 -7.31 -0.24 -1.88
N ASP A 57 -7.45 -1.40 -1.25
CA ASP A 57 -6.97 -2.66 -1.80
C ASP A 57 -7.61 -2.95 -3.17
N ARG A 58 -8.93 -2.84 -3.29
CA ARG A 58 -9.62 -3.03 -4.57
C ARG A 58 -9.15 -2.05 -5.64
N TYR A 59 -8.94 -0.79 -5.27
CA TYR A 59 -8.42 0.22 -6.20
C TYR A 59 -7.05 -0.19 -6.74
N PHE A 60 -6.09 -0.51 -5.88
CA PHE A 60 -4.76 -0.91 -6.35
C PHE A 60 -4.79 -2.20 -7.17
N ARG A 61 -5.60 -3.20 -6.81
CA ARG A 61 -5.75 -4.42 -7.61
C ARG A 61 -6.36 -4.18 -8.98
N SER A 62 -7.27 -3.22 -9.09
CA SER A 62 -7.93 -2.90 -10.37
C SER A 62 -7.11 -1.98 -11.26
N THR A 63 -6.12 -1.28 -10.72
CA THR A 63 -5.32 -0.27 -11.43
C THR A 63 -3.88 -0.68 -11.74
N ILE A 64 -3.50 -1.91 -11.37
CA ILE A 64 -2.19 -2.44 -11.77
C ILE A 64 -2.07 -2.48 -13.30
N ASN A 65 -0.94 -2.07 -13.83
CA ASN A 65 -0.65 -2.20 -15.26
C ASN A 65 -0.43 -3.69 -15.61
N GLN A 66 -1.38 -4.26 -16.31
CA GLN A 66 -1.36 -5.68 -16.70
C GLN A 66 -0.20 -6.04 -17.63
N ALA A 67 0.41 -5.05 -18.29
CA ALA A 67 1.50 -5.30 -19.22
C ALA A 67 2.83 -5.54 -18.54
N ASP A 68 3.06 -4.90 -17.38
CA ASP A 68 4.34 -4.95 -16.69
C ASP A 68 4.27 -5.28 -15.20
N GLY A 69 3.07 -5.32 -14.61
CA GLY A 69 2.87 -5.63 -13.19
C GLY A 69 3.13 -4.47 -12.24
N GLY A 70 3.38 -3.25 -12.72
CA GLY A 70 3.64 -2.09 -11.90
C GLY A 70 2.46 -1.13 -11.76
N TRP A 71 2.70 -0.03 -11.07
CA TRP A 71 1.79 1.13 -11.00
C TRP A 71 2.49 2.40 -11.43
N GLY A 72 1.75 3.26 -12.12
CA GLY A 72 2.15 4.63 -12.40
C GLY A 72 1.68 5.61 -11.33
N TYR A 73 1.98 6.89 -11.51
CA TYR A 73 1.52 7.96 -10.62
C TYR A 73 -0.02 8.07 -10.58
N THR A 74 -0.65 7.87 -11.71
CA THR A 74 -2.10 7.70 -11.86
C THR A 74 -2.39 6.38 -12.57
N PRO A 75 -3.64 5.87 -12.59
CA PRO A 75 -3.98 4.60 -13.27
C PRO A 75 -3.61 4.52 -14.74
N ARG A 76 -3.41 5.67 -15.41
CA ARG A 76 -3.08 5.76 -16.84
C ARG A 76 -1.63 6.14 -17.11
N SER A 77 -0.86 6.41 -16.07
CA SER A 77 0.56 6.76 -16.20
C SER A 77 1.41 5.49 -16.37
N PRO A 78 2.54 5.59 -17.06
CA PRO A 78 3.52 4.51 -17.09
C PRO A 78 3.93 4.07 -15.68
N SER A 79 4.18 2.79 -15.51
CA SER A 79 4.63 2.23 -14.24
C SER A 79 5.99 2.80 -13.82
N THR A 80 6.16 3.02 -12.54
CA THR A 80 7.44 3.43 -11.96
C THR A 80 7.77 2.58 -10.73
N PRO A 81 9.05 2.34 -10.43
CA PRO A 81 9.44 1.58 -9.24
C PRO A 81 8.84 2.16 -7.94
N THR A 82 8.87 3.47 -7.79
CA THR A 82 8.35 4.17 -6.62
C THR A 82 6.85 3.97 -6.43
N MET A 83 6.06 4.09 -7.50
CA MET A 83 4.61 3.91 -7.42
C MET A 83 4.24 2.43 -7.29
N THR A 84 5.08 1.53 -7.78
CA THR A 84 4.91 0.09 -7.55
C THR A 84 5.13 -0.25 -6.07
N CYS A 85 6.13 0.33 -5.42
CA CYS A 85 6.26 0.24 -3.96
C CYS A 85 5.03 0.82 -3.24
N ALA A 86 4.48 1.95 -3.72
CA ALA A 86 3.28 2.55 -3.13
C ALA A 86 2.07 1.60 -3.17
N GLY A 87 1.86 0.92 -4.31
CA GLY A 87 0.82 -0.11 -4.44
C GLY A 87 1.02 -1.28 -3.48
N LEU A 88 2.24 -1.80 -3.38
CA LEU A 88 2.56 -2.89 -2.47
C LEU A 88 2.33 -2.52 -1.00
N VAL A 89 2.67 -1.30 -0.57
CA VAL A 89 2.38 -0.81 0.80
C VAL A 89 0.88 -0.76 1.07
N ALA A 90 0.08 -0.31 0.10
CA ALA A 90 -1.37 -0.28 0.25
C ALA A 90 -1.98 -1.69 0.35
N LEU A 91 -1.52 -2.66 -0.46
CA LEU A 91 -1.94 -4.06 -0.37
C LEU A 91 -1.50 -4.70 0.96
N ALA A 92 -0.32 -4.33 1.48
CA ALA A 92 0.15 -4.81 2.78
C ALA A 92 -0.74 -4.34 3.95
N ALA A 93 -1.36 -3.16 3.86
CA ALA A 93 -2.29 -2.68 4.87
C ALA A 93 -3.55 -3.57 4.98
N GLU A 94 -4.12 -4.00 3.84
CA GLU A 94 -5.22 -4.96 3.82
C GLU A 94 -4.78 -6.33 4.34
N ARG A 95 -3.64 -6.82 3.89
CA ARG A 95 -3.10 -8.11 4.32
C ARG A 95 -2.92 -8.16 5.83
N GLY A 96 -2.35 -7.11 6.42
CA GLY A 96 -2.20 -6.98 7.86
C GLY A 96 -3.54 -7.03 8.59
N MET A 97 -4.54 -6.32 8.09
CA MET A 97 -5.90 -6.34 8.62
C MET A 97 -6.52 -7.74 8.58
N SER A 98 -6.42 -8.44 7.46
CA SER A 98 -6.98 -9.77 7.27
C SER A 98 -6.33 -10.80 8.19
N LEU A 99 -5.03 -10.72 8.40
CA LEU A 99 -4.30 -11.58 9.34
C LEU A 99 -4.71 -11.34 10.80
N GLU A 100 -4.87 -10.09 11.22
CA GLU A 100 -5.35 -9.76 12.57
C GLU A 100 -6.78 -10.30 12.80
N ARG A 101 -7.66 -10.18 11.81
CA ARG A 101 -9.02 -10.73 11.87
C ARG A 101 -9.01 -12.26 12.04
N SER A 102 -8.18 -12.97 11.28
CA SER A 102 -8.09 -14.43 11.36
C SER A 102 -7.55 -14.91 12.71
N GLN A 103 -6.65 -14.15 13.34
CA GLN A 103 -6.13 -14.44 14.68
C GLN A 103 -7.11 -14.14 15.80
N SER A 104 -8.04 -13.21 15.58
CA SER A 104 -9.05 -12.79 16.56
C SER A 104 -10.32 -13.64 16.54
N SER A 105 -10.45 -14.58 15.60
CA SER A 105 -11.62 -15.45 15.47
C SER A 105 -11.72 -16.46 16.63
N PRO A 106 -12.90 -16.68 17.27
CA PRO A 106 -13.04 -17.42 18.54
C PRO A 106 -12.73 -18.92 18.51
N SER A 107 -12.44 -19.50 17.35
CA SER A 107 -12.17 -20.95 17.24
C SER A 107 -10.76 -21.37 17.67
N GLY A 108 -9.91 -20.46 18.06
CA GLY A 108 -8.58 -20.74 18.60
C GLY A 108 -8.41 -20.13 19.98
N LYS A 109 -8.31 -20.95 21.03
CA LYS A 109 -7.87 -20.55 22.37
C LYS A 109 -6.48 -19.93 22.31
N ARG A 110 -6.36 -18.67 21.96
CA ARG A 110 -5.12 -17.90 22.11
C ARG A 110 -5.40 -16.66 22.95
N LYS A 111 -4.62 -16.51 24.03
CA LYS A 111 -4.53 -15.31 24.87
C LYS A 111 -4.49 -14.08 23.96
N ALA A 112 -5.29 -13.07 24.32
CA ALA A 112 -5.18 -11.75 23.72
C ALA A 112 -3.70 -11.34 23.66
N PRO A 113 -3.18 -10.92 22.51
CA PRO A 113 -1.81 -10.42 22.46
C PRO A 113 -1.71 -9.20 23.37
N ALA A 114 -0.78 -9.24 24.31
CA ALA A 114 -0.39 -8.06 25.09
C ALA A 114 -0.11 -6.93 24.08
N ARG A 115 -0.56 -5.68 24.41
CA ARG A 115 -0.19 -4.49 23.66
C ARG A 115 1.32 -4.54 23.39
N GLN A 116 1.68 -4.77 22.15
CA GLN A 116 3.06 -4.66 21.71
C GLN A 116 3.28 -3.19 21.36
N ASP A 117 3.91 -2.46 22.28
CA ASP A 117 4.34 -1.06 22.08
C ASP A 117 5.56 -0.96 21.14
N GLY A 118 5.75 -1.91 20.25
CA GLY A 118 6.77 -1.91 19.22
C GLY A 118 6.24 -1.41 17.88
N PRO A 119 7.14 -0.95 16.97
CA PRO A 119 6.76 -0.66 15.61
C PRO A 119 6.06 -1.86 14.99
N PRO A 120 5.12 -1.65 14.02
CA PRO A 120 4.44 -2.75 13.35
C PRO A 120 5.47 -3.75 12.84
N ARG A 121 5.32 -5.02 13.19
CA ARG A 121 6.08 -6.07 12.49
C ARG A 121 5.57 -6.06 11.08
N ASP A 122 6.42 -5.63 10.17
CA ASP A 122 6.12 -5.64 8.75
C ASP A 122 5.89 -7.09 8.33
N LEU A 123 4.67 -7.36 7.87
CA LEU A 123 4.31 -8.69 7.41
C LEU A 123 4.85 -8.85 5.99
N PRO A 124 5.59 -9.93 5.72
CA PRO A 124 6.10 -10.14 4.37
C PRO A 124 4.95 -10.18 3.37
N PRO A 125 5.14 -9.62 2.17
CA PRO A 125 4.14 -9.68 1.12
C PRO A 125 3.76 -11.12 0.83
N ASP A 126 2.46 -11.36 0.56
CA ASP A 126 1.99 -12.69 0.17
C ASP A 126 2.47 -13.02 -1.24
N LYS A 127 3.56 -13.77 -1.32
CA LYS A 127 4.15 -14.19 -2.61
C LYS A 127 3.22 -15.07 -3.45
N ASN A 128 2.15 -15.59 -2.87
CA ASN A 128 1.14 -16.37 -3.58
C ASN A 128 0.03 -15.50 -4.18
N ASP A 129 -0.04 -14.21 -3.83
CA ASP A 129 -0.95 -13.25 -4.44
C ASP A 129 -0.41 -12.84 -5.82
N PRO A 130 -1.15 -13.09 -6.92
CA PRO A 130 -0.64 -12.85 -8.27
C PRO A 130 -0.34 -11.37 -8.54
N VAL A 131 -1.08 -10.44 -7.92
CA VAL A 131 -0.83 -9.00 -8.07
C VAL A 131 0.45 -8.61 -7.36
N VAL A 132 0.66 -9.13 -6.15
CA VAL A 132 1.89 -8.91 -5.37
C VAL A 132 3.08 -9.53 -6.08
N ALA A 133 2.93 -10.76 -6.59
CA ALA A 133 4.00 -11.44 -7.33
C ALA A 133 4.43 -10.67 -8.59
N ALA A 134 3.47 -10.19 -9.39
CA ALA A 134 3.76 -9.38 -10.58
C ALA A 134 4.48 -8.07 -10.22
N ALA A 135 4.05 -7.40 -9.17
CA ALA A 135 4.67 -6.16 -8.71
C ALA A 135 6.11 -6.36 -8.20
N LEU A 136 6.35 -7.43 -7.48
CA LEU A 136 7.69 -7.79 -7.03
C LEU A 136 8.63 -8.16 -8.21
N GLU A 137 8.10 -8.85 -9.22
CA GLU A 137 8.88 -9.15 -10.44
C GLU A 137 9.22 -7.87 -11.21
N TYR A 138 8.25 -6.94 -11.36
CA TYR A 138 8.51 -5.63 -11.94
C TYR A 138 9.66 -4.93 -11.20
N LEU A 139 9.60 -4.85 -9.87
CA LEU A 139 10.67 -4.23 -9.07
C LEU A 139 12.01 -4.95 -9.24
N ALA A 140 12.01 -6.29 -9.28
CA ALA A 140 13.23 -7.06 -9.47
C ALA A 140 13.90 -6.76 -10.83
N VAL A 141 13.12 -6.60 -11.89
CA VAL A 141 13.60 -6.20 -13.21
C VAL A 141 14.20 -4.80 -13.15
N GLN A 142 13.47 -3.82 -12.58
CA GLN A 142 13.94 -2.45 -12.48
C GLN A 142 15.22 -2.32 -11.64
N LEU A 143 15.29 -2.98 -10.51
CA LEU A 143 16.48 -2.98 -9.64
C LEU A 143 17.72 -3.58 -10.32
N ARG A 144 17.53 -4.56 -11.22
CA ARG A 144 18.64 -5.09 -12.03
C ARG A 144 19.13 -4.06 -13.06
N GLN A 145 18.21 -3.26 -13.64
CA GLN A 145 18.54 -2.22 -14.62
C GLN A 145 19.17 -0.98 -13.95
N ASP A 146 18.66 -0.55 -12.79
CA ASP A 146 19.16 0.63 -12.06
C ASP A 146 20.61 0.47 -11.57
N ARG A 147 21.10 -0.75 -11.38
CA ARG A 147 22.54 -0.96 -11.12
C ARG A 147 23.43 -0.38 -12.22
N ILE A 148 22.87 -0.16 -13.41
CA ILE A 148 23.57 0.38 -14.58
C ILE A 148 23.42 1.92 -14.66
N GLU A 149 22.30 2.48 -14.17
CA GLU A 149 21.97 3.91 -14.33
C GLU A 149 22.15 4.76 -13.05
N ALA A 150 22.37 4.16 -11.89
CA ALA A 150 22.43 4.83 -10.57
C ALA A 150 23.55 5.89 -10.44
N GLN A 151 24.39 6.06 -11.45
CA GLN A 151 25.46 7.07 -11.44
C GLN A 151 25.02 8.47 -11.86
N SER A 152 23.81 8.68 -12.36
CA SER A 152 23.49 9.95 -13.02
C SER A 152 22.44 10.86 -12.36
N LYS A 153 21.65 10.45 -11.35
CA LYS A 153 20.65 11.32 -10.70
C LYS A 153 20.46 11.03 -9.20
N PRO A 154 21.22 11.64 -8.30
CA PRO A 154 21.21 11.32 -6.87
C PRO A 154 19.90 11.69 -6.11
N PHE A 155 19.03 12.57 -6.64
CA PHE A 155 17.83 13.02 -5.92
C PHE A 155 16.54 12.26 -6.25
N ALA A 156 16.46 11.54 -7.35
CA ALA A 156 15.29 10.73 -7.68
C ALA A 156 15.18 9.46 -6.81
N GLY A 157 16.26 9.07 -6.13
CA GLY A 157 16.37 7.83 -5.39
C GLY A 157 15.79 7.83 -3.96
N LEU A 158 15.76 8.96 -3.24
CA LEU A 158 15.41 8.97 -1.82
C LEU A 158 13.99 8.50 -1.55
N TYR A 159 13.01 8.98 -2.31
CA TYR A 159 11.61 8.55 -2.15
C TYR A 159 11.43 7.08 -2.56
N PHE A 160 12.11 6.62 -3.59
CA PHE A 160 12.13 5.22 -3.99
C PHE A 160 12.73 4.33 -2.90
N TYR A 161 13.89 4.65 -2.37
CA TYR A 161 14.54 3.89 -1.30
C TYR A 161 13.70 3.87 -0.03
N TRP A 162 13.06 4.98 0.33
CA TRP A 162 12.10 5.02 1.44
C TRP A 162 10.90 4.09 1.20
N SER A 163 10.33 4.11 -0.01
CA SER A 163 9.21 3.25 -0.37
C SER A 163 9.63 1.78 -0.43
N LEU A 164 10.83 1.49 -0.94
CA LEU A 164 11.37 0.13 -1.04
C LEU A 164 11.64 -0.47 0.35
N GLU A 165 12.17 0.33 1.28
CA GLU A 165 12.34 -0.07 2.67
C GLU A 165 11.03 -0.57 3.27
N ARG A 166 9.92 0.10 2.99
CA ARG A 166 8.59 -0.26 3.49
C ARG A 166 8.02 -1.56 2.90
N VAL A 167 8.50 -1.96 1.74
CA VAL A 167 8.09 -3.22 1.08
C VAL A 167 8.97 -4.38 1.52
N GLY A 168 10.24 -4.12 1.84
CA GLY A 168 11.26 -5.14 2.07
C GLY A 168 11.40 -5.63 3.51
N VAL A 169 10.66 -5.06 4.47
CA VAL A 169 10.80 -5.37 5.90
C VAL A 169 9.80 -6.41 6.41
#